data_bf91844095e625f9101732dbd57db5ff
#
_entry.id   bf91844095e625f9101732dbd57db5ff
#
_cell.length_a   1.000
_cell.length_b   1.000
_cell.length_c   1.000
_cell.angle_alpha   90.00
_cell.angle_beta   90.00
_cell.angle_gamma   90.00
#
_symmetry.space_group_name_H-M   'P 1'
#
loop_
_entity.id
_entity.type
_entity.pdbx_description
1 polymer ?
#
loop_
_entity_poly.entity_id
_entity_poly.type
_entity_poly.pdbx_seq_one_letter_code
_entity_poly.pdbx_strand_id
1 'polypeptide(L)'
;AEKIPFKHEIHGDVRIDNYYWLNERDNEKVIDYLNNENSYTKKILKPTQKLQDELFQEMKSRIKEDDTSVPYYYNEYWYMRKYEKGKDYPIYLRKYKSLDADEELLVDVNKLAEGYSYFQLRGISISPDNKKMAYAVDTLSRRIYTIKIKNLETGEMYNEQIRNTTGGSTWANDNKTLFYSSREDVTLRVNKIHKHKLGSEVSEDELVYEEKDKEFSTGIYKTKSNKFLVIGSGSTLTSEVRYIDADNPSEEPKLFLKRVEGHEYSIDHYKNCLLYTSDAADEFS
;
A
#
# COMPACT_ATOMS: atom_id res chain seq x y z
N ALA A 1 -15.94 -23.54 20.96
CA ALA A 1 -15.81 -22.44 21.95
C ALA A 1 -16.89 -22.54 23.03
N GLU A 2 -16.58 -22.09 24.24
CA GLU A 2 -17.56 -21.96 25.32
C GLU A 2 -18.57 -20.87 24.97
N LYS A 3 -19.87 -21.11 25.31
CA LYS A 3 -20.91 -20.12 25.12
C LYS A 3 -20.99 -19.20 26.33
N ILE A 4 -20.61 -17.93 26.16
CA ILE A 4 -20.69 -16.87 27.15
C ILE A 4 -21.60 -15.78 26.57
N PRO A 5 -22.88 -15.70 26.99
CA PRO A 5 -23.83 -14.77 26.39
C PRO A 5 -23.41 -13.31 26.59
N PHE A 6 -23.35 -12.56 25.51
CA PHE A 6 -23.18 -11.11 25.49
C PHE A 6 -24.37 -10.47 24.79
N LYS A 7 -24.99 -9.46 25.41
CA LYS A 7 -26.14 -8.76 24.89
C LYS A 7 -25.71 -7.53 24.08
N HIS A 8 -26.01 -7.51 22.80
CA HIS A 8 -25.99 -6.31 21.99
C HIS A 8 -27.39 -5.68 21.96
N GLU A 9 -27.46 -4.37 22.14
CA GLU A 9 -28.69 -3.61 22.04
C GLU A 9 -28.46 -2.35 21.22
N ILE A 10 -29.08 -2.29 20.02
CA ILE A 10 -28.93 -1.18 19.08
C ILE A 10 -30.33 -0.88 18.51
N HIS A 11 -30.76 0.37 18.55
CA HIS A 11 -32.05 0.83 18.02
C HIS A 11 -33.28 0.07 18.54
N GLY A 12 -33.20 -0.44 19.78
CA GLY A 12 -34.27 -1.23 20.39
C GLY A 12 -34.29 -2.71 19.98
N ASP A 13 -33.40 -3.14 19.10
CA ASP A 13 -33.17 -4.54 18.77
C ASP A 13 -32.15 -5.17 19.73
N VAL A 14 -32.42 -6.41 20.16
CA VAL A 14 -31.60 -7.15 21.12
C VAL A 14 -31.12 -8.43 20.50
N ARG A 15 -29.80 -8.56 20.39
CA ARG A 15 -29.14 -9.78 19.89
C ARG A 15 -28.21 -10.36 20.95
N ILE A 16 -28.28 -11.67 21.17
CA ILE A 16 -27.35 -12.39 22.06
C ILE A 16 -26.24 -13.01 21.21
N ASP A 17 -25.00 -12.63 21.49
CA ASP A 17 -23.80 -13.22 20.91
C ASP A 17 -23.08 -14.06 21.97
N ASN A 18 -23.08 -15.37 21.79
CA ASN A 18 -22.46 -16.30 22.74
C ASN A 18 -20.94 -16.36 22.60
N TYR A 19 -20.37 -15.76 21.56
CA TYR A 19 -18.96 -15.87 21.22
C TYR A 19 -18.26 -14.52 21.15
N TYR A 20 -18.90 -13.45 21.57
CA TYR A 20 -18.35 -12.09 21.56
C TYR A 20 -17.03 -11.99 22.33
N TRP A 21 -16.82 -12.80 23.37
CA TRP A 21 -15.58 -12.87 24.13
C TRP A 21 -14.35 -13.21 23.29
N LEU A 22 -14.52 -13.90 22.14
CA LEU A 22 -13.42 -14.18 21.20
C LEU A 22 -12.83 -12.92 20.55
N ASN A 23 -13.47 -11.76 20.70
CA ASN A 23 -12.97 -10.46 20.24
C ASN A 23 -11.85 -9.90 21.14
N GLU A 24 -11.66 -10.45 22.32
CA GLU A 24 -10.64 -10.03 23.29
C GLU A 24 -9.27 -10.63 22.93
N ARG A 25 -8.52 -9.93 22.07
CA ARG A 25 -7.31 -10.45 21.41
C ARG A 25 -6.20 -10.91 22.37
N ASP A 26 -6.06 -10.21 23.52
CA ASP A 26 -4.99 -10.44 24.49
C ASP A 26 -5.44 -11.31 25.67
N ASN A 27 -6.66 -11.82 25.65
CA ASN A 27 -7.20 -12.69 26.68
C ASN A 27 -6.60 -14.10 26.55
N GLU A 28 -5.92 -14.58 27.59
CA GLU A 28 -5.28 -15.91 27.63
C GLU A 28 -6.27 -17.03 27.26
N LYS A 29 -7.54 -16.94 27.69
CA LYS A 29 -8.58 -17.91 27.35
C LYS A 29 -8.87 -17.98 25.84
N VAL A 30 -8.79 -16.84 25.14
CA VAL A 30 -8.93 -16.78 23.68
C VAL A 30 -7.72 -17.44 23.01
N ILE A 31 -6.52 -17.12 23.48
CA ILE A 31 -5.27 -17.68 22.94
C ILE A 31 -5.24 -19.21 23.15
N ASP A 32 -5.62 -19.69 24.33
CA ASP A 32 -5.70 -21.12 24.61
C ASP A 32 -6.72 -21.82 23.73
N TYR A 33 -7.89 -21.21 23.53
CA TYR A 33 -8.89 -21.75 22.61
C TYR A 33 -8.32 -21.89 21.21
N LEU A 34 -7.69 -20.84 20.66
CA LEU A 34 -7.09 -20.86 19.32
C LEU A 34 -5.97 -21.91 19.21
N ASN A 35 -5.13 -22.05 20.22
CA ASN A 35 -4.07 -23.06 20.24
C ASN A 35 -4.64 -24.48 20.26
N ASN A 36 -5.74 -24.72 20.98
CA ASN A 36 -6.43 -26.00 20.99
C ASN A 36 -7.05 -26.33 19.61
N GLU A 37 -7.70 -25.36 18.96
CA GLU A 37 -8.23 -25.53 17.60
C GLU A 37 -7.11 -25.84 16.57
N ASN A 38 -5.98 -25.12 16.66
CA ASN A 38 -4.80 -25.40 15.83
C ASN A 38 -4.25 -26.82 16.06
N SER A 39 -4.22 -27.26 17.31
CA SER A 39 -3.76 -28.61 17.68
C SER A 39 -4.69 -29.69 17.15
N TYR A 40 -6.00 -29.45 17.26
CA TYR A 40 -7.04 -30.31 16.67
C TYR A 40 -6.88 -30.40 15.16
N THR A 41 -6.76 -29.27 14.48
CA THR A 41 -6.58 -29.19 13.02
C THR A 41 -5.34 -29.98 12.57
N LYS A 42 -4.20 -29.78 13.24
CA LYS A 42 -2.96 -30.54 12.94
C LYS A 42 -3.16 -32.04 13.08
N LYS A 43 -3.89 -32.47 14.13
CA LYS A 43 -4.18 -33.90 14.36
C LYS A 43 -5.05 -34.49 13.24
N ILE A 44 -6.12 -33.78 12.85
CA ILE A 44 -7.04 -34.22 11.79
C ILE A 44 -6.35 -34.26 10.42
N LEU A 45 -5.53 -33.24 10.10
CA LEU A 45 -4.84 -33.15 8.80
C LEU A 45 -3.55 -33.98 8.73
N LYS A 46 -3.07 -34.55 9.84
CA LYS A 46 -1.84 -35.37 9.85
C LYS A 46 -1.79 -36.46 8.76
N PRO A 47 -2.88 -37.22 8.46
CA PRO A 47 -2.86 -38.21 7.39
C PRO A 47 -2.61 -37.64 6.00
N THR A 48 -2.87 -36.37 5.77
CA THR A 48 -2.69 -35.71 4.47
C THR A 48 -1.31 -35.06 4.29
N GLN A 49 -0.42 -35.11 5.31
CA GLN A 49 0.86 -34.42 5.29
C GLN A 49 1.70 -34.74 4.06
N LYS A 50 1.81 -36.05 3.71
CA LYS A 50 2.55 -36.47 2.53
C LYS A 50 2.01 -35.83 1.25
N LEU A 51 0.70 -35.83 1.08
CA LEU A 51 0.05 -35.18 -0.07
C LEU A 51 0.30 -33.68 -0.10
N GLN A 52 0.25 -33.01 1.07
CA GLN A 52 0.55 -31.57 1.16
C GLN A 52 1.99 -31.29 0.73
N ASP A 53 2.96 -32.08 1.19
CA ASP A 53 4.37 -31.91 0.82
C ASP A 53 4.59 -32.16 -0.68
N GLU A 54 3.97 -33.21 -1.26
CA GLU A 54 4.03 -33.51 -2.69
C GLU A 54 3.44 -32.34 -3.53
N LEU A 55 2.25 -31.85 -3.17
CA LEU A 55 1.61 -30.74 -3.85
C LEU A 55 2.42 -29.43 -3.73
N PHE A 56 2.98 -29.18 -2.54
CA PHE A 56 3.83 -28.01 -2.33
C PHE A 56 5.06 -28.05 -3.24
N GLN A 57 5.77 -29.20 -3.30
CA GLN A 57 6.94 -29.35 -4.16
C GLN A 57 6.56 -29.27 -5.64
N GLU A 58 5.44 -29.84 -6.05
CA GLU A 58 4.94 -29.73 -7.42
C GLU A 58 4.67 -28.26 -7.80
N MET A 59 3.92 -27.53 -6.98
CA MET A 59 3.64 -26.10 -7.22
C MET A 59 4.92 -25.27 -7.25
N LYS A 60 5.82 -25.47 -6.28
CA LYS A 60 7.10 -24.78 -6.21
C LYS A 60 7.96 -25.02 -7.44
N SER A 61 8.02 -26.25 -7.93
CA SER A 61 8.84 -26.62 -9.11
C SER A 61 8.38 -25.96 -10.42
N ARG A 62 7.14 -25.46 -10.48
CA ARG A 62 6.59 -24.71 -11.63
C ARG A 62 7.00 -23.23 -11.63
N ILE A 63 7.55 -22.72 -10.54
CA ILE A 63 7.97 -21.34 -10.39
C ILE A 63 9.45 -21.25 -10.75
N LYS A 64 9.79 -20.37 -11.69
CA LYS A 64 11.18 -20.04 -12.00
C LYS A 64 11.75 -19.20 -10.87
N GLU A 65 12.64 -19.77 -10.05
CA GLU A 65 13.20 -19.08 -8.89
C GLU A 65 14.23 -17.98 -9.28
N ASP A 66 15.00 -18.19 -10.36
CA ASP A 66 15.93 -17.21 -10.91
C ASP A 66 15.27 -16.52 -12.09
N ASP A 67 14.65 -15.37 -11.84
CA ASP A 67 13.82 -14.69 -12.82
C ASP A 67 13.97 -13.17 -12.75
N THR A 68 13.72 -12.53 -13.89
CA THR A 68 13.73 -11.07 -14.01
C THR A 68 12.40 -10.61 -14.60
N SER A 69 11.78 -9.61 -14.00
CA SER A 69 10.55 -9.03 -14.54
C SER A 69 10.80 -8.40 -15.91
N VAL A 70 9.74 -8.27 -16.71
CA VAL A 70 9.80 -7.42 -17.91
C VAL A 70 10.18 -6.01 -17.48
N PRO A 71 11.24 -5.40 -18.08
CA PRO A 71 11.62 -4.04 -17.77
C PRO A 71 10.57 -3.04 -18.26
N TYR A 72 10.33 -1.97 -17.48
CA TYR A 72 9.52 -0.84 -17.93
C TYR A 72 10.34 0.46 -17.94
N TYR A 73 10.08 1.30 -18.95
CA TYR A 73 10.76 2.58 -19.09
C TYR A 73 9.98 3.71 -18.44
N TYR A 74 10.62 4.44 -17.57
CA TYR A 74 10.06 5.63 -16.95
C TYR A 74 11.15 6.64 -16.61
N ASN A 75 10.94 7.89 -16.95
CA ASN A 75 11.80 9.03 -16.59
C ASN A 75 13.31 8.74 -16.81
N GLU A 76 13.69 8.39 -18.04
CA GLU A 76 15.03 8.06 -18.51
C GLU A 76 15.64 6.75 -17.98
N TYR A 77 14.93 5.96 -17.18
CA TYR A 77 15.43 4.71 -16.63
C TYR A 77 14.55 3.53 -17.01
N TRP A 78 15.18 2.38 -17.18
CA TRP A 78 14.55 1.07 -17.25
C TRP A 78 14.54 0.46 -15.86
N TYR A 79 13.39 0.16 -15.33
CA TYR A 79 13.21 -0.44 -14.01
C TYR A 79 12.87 -1.91 -14.13
N MET A 80 13.45 -2.74 -13.24
CA MET A 80 13.21 -4.18 -13.20
C MET A 80 13.33 -4.75 -11.79
N ARG A 81 12.75 -5.91 -11.60
CA ARG A 81 12.92 -6.73 -10.40
C ARG A 81 13.64 -8.01 -10.78
N LYS A 82 14.61 -8.43 -10.00
CA LYS A 82 15.35 -9.67 -10.15
C LYS A 82 15.13 -10.55 -8.93
N TYR A 83 14.88 -11.82 -9.16
CA TYR A 83 14.83 -12.84 -8.13
C TYR A 83 16.05 -13.74 -8.27
N GLU A 84 16.62 -14.15 -7.15
CA GLU A 84 17.75 -15.07 -7.10
C GLU A 84 17.32 -16.38 -6.44
N LYS A 85 17.82 -17.48 -6.96
CA LYS A 85 17.51 -18.81 -6.44
C LYS A 85 17.84 -18.92 -4.95
N GLY A 86 16.88 -19.41 -4.16
CA GLY A 86 17.03 -19.56 -2.71
C GLY A 86 16.90 -18.28 -1.92
N LYS A 87 16.45 -17.18 -2.53
CA LYS A 87 16.10 -15.93 -1.88
C LYS A 87 14.59 -15.75 -1.86
N ASP A 88 14.07 -15.16 -0.78
CA ASP A 88 12.63 -14.98 -0.60
C ASP A 88 12.10 -13.67 -1.19
N TYR A 89 12.98 -12.68 -1.41
CA TYR A 89 12.58 -11.34 -1.81
C TYR A 89 13.27 -10.88 -3.09
N PRO A 90 12.66 -9.93 -3.83
CA PRO A 90 13.25 -9.37 -5.03
C PRO A 90 14.39 -8.38 -4.71
N ILE A 91 15.22 -8.17 -5.72
CA ILE A 91 16.18 -7.07 -5.83
C ILE A 91 15.62 -6.10 -6.86
N TYR A 92 15.49 -4.82 -6.51
CA TYR A 92 15.03 -3.77 -7.42
C TYR A 92 16.22 -3.04 -8.03
N LEU A 93 16.18 -2.93 -9.34
CA LEU A 93 17.27 -2.39 -10.17
C LEU A 93 16.71 -1.37 -11.15
N ARG A 94 17.60 -0.48 -11.63
CA ARG A 94 17.33 0.36 -12.78
C ARG A 94 18.55 0.48 -13.68
N LYS A 95 18.35 0.84 -14.95
CA LYS A 95 19.41 1.11 -15.95
C LYS A 95 19.12 2.42 -16.67
N TYR A 96 20.14 3.24 -16.85
CA TYR A 96 19.97 4.56 -17.47
C TYR A 96 19.86 4.45 -18.99
N LYS A 97 18.78 4.95 -19.56
CA LYS A 97 18.47 5.08 -21.01
C LYS A 97 18.50 3.80 -21.84
N SER A 98 19.38 2.83 -21.56
CA SER A 98 19.55 1.60 -22.34
C SER A 98 19.43 0.37 -21.45
N LEU A 99 18.89 -0.73 -22.00
CA LEU A 99 18.89 -2.04 -21.34
C LEU A 99 20.31 -2.66 -21.27
N ASP A 100 21.25 -2.15 -22.08
CA ASP A 100 22.65 -2.56 -22.06
C ASP A 100 23.51 -1.76 -21.07
N ALA A 101 22.93 -0.72 -20.43
CA ALA A 101 23.64 0.06 -19.42
C ALA A 101 23.84 -0.75 -18.14
N ASP A 102 24.81 -0.31 -17.32
CA ASP A 102 25.08 -0.92 -16.03
C ASP A 102 23.87 -0.91 -15.10
N GLU A 103 23.74 -1.96 -14.31
CA GLU A 103 22.68 -2.08 -13.31
C GLU A 103 22.97 -1.18 -12.11
N GLU A 104 22.04 -0.30 -11.81
CA GLU A 104 22.03 0.49 -10.57
C GLU A 104 21.11 -0.16 -9.55
N LEU A 105 21.66 -0.54 -8.38
CA LEU A 105 20.91 -1.14 -7.29
C LEU A 105 20.07 -0.08 -6.56
N LEU A 106 18.75 -0.21 -6.65
CA LEU A 106 17.83 0.60 -5.86
C LEU A 106 17.71 0.04 -4.44
N VAL A 107 17.32 -1.23 -4.32
CA VAL A 107 17.17 -1.91 -3.03
C VAL A 107 17.23 -3.43 -3.17
N ASP A 108 18.01 -4.07 -2.31
CA ASP A 108 18.01 -5.52 -2.09
C ASP A 108 17.11 -5.80 -0.87
N VAL A 109 15.91 -6.32 -1.13
CA VAL A 109 14.94 -6.57 -0.06
C VAL A 109 15.40 -7.72 0.84
N ASN A 110 16.20 -8.67 0.34
CA ASN A 110 16.73 -9.76 1.16
C ASN A 110 17.65 -9.22 2.27
N LYS A 111 18.50 -8.23 1.94
CA LYS A 111 19.36 -7.57 2.93
C LYS A 111 18.57 -6.77 3.95
N LEU A 112 17.48 -6.09 3.51
CA LEU A 112 16.64 -5.33 4.43
C LEU A 112 15.82 -6.23 5.36
N ALA A 113 15.51 -7.44 4.93
CA ALA A 113 14.71 -8.42 5.70
C ALA A 113 15.53 -9.18 6.74
N GLU A 114 16.86 -9.07 6.74
CA GLU A 114 17.72 -9.78 7.69
C GLU A 114 17.35 -9.43 9.15
N GLY A 115 17.14 -10.46 9.96
CA GLY A 115 16.78 -10.32 11.38
C GLY A 115 15.30 -10.11 11.67
N TYR A 116 14.44 -10.02 10.65
CA TYR A 116 12.99 -9.93 10.83
C TYR A 116 12.31 -11.27 10.58
N SER A 117 11.34 -11.63 11.41
CA SER A 117 10.47 -12.81 11.20
C SER A 117 9.43 -12.59 10.11
N TYR A 118 9.12 -11.34 9.80
CA TYR A 118 8.26 -10.91 8.71
C TYR A 118 8.80 -9.61 8.12
N PHE A 119 8.83 -9.51 6.81
CA PHE A 119 9.24 -8.30 6.12
C PHE A 119 8.43 -8.12 4.83
N GLN A 120 7.92 -6.94 4.61
CA GLN A 120 7.29 -6.56 3.35
C GLN A 120 7.73 -5.16 2.95
N LEU A 121 8.23 -5.03 1.70
CA LEU A 121 8.52 -3.76 1.07
C LEU A 121 7.45 -3.47 0.01
N ARG A 122 6.99 -2.21 -0.03
CA ARG A 122 6.09 -1.73 -1.07
C ARG A 122 6.29 -0.23 -1.33
N GLY A 123 5.55 0.30 -2.33
CA GLY A 123 5.42 1.73 -2.54
C GLY A 123 6.73 2.42 -2.95
N ILE A 124 7.59 1.74 -3.74
CA ILE A 124 8.75 2.40 -4.31
C ILE A 124 8.29 3.57 -5.19
N SER A 125 8.76 4.77 -4.85
CA SER A 125 8.47 6.01 -5.56
C SER A 125 9.75 6.81 -5.75
N ILE A 126 10.09 7.08 -7.01
CA ILE A 126 11.30 7.82 -7.38
C ILE A 126 10.94 9.30 -7.56
N SER A 127 11.78 10.21 -7.04
CA SER A 127 11.59 11.64 -7.23
C SER A 127 11.74 12.04 -8.71
N PRO A 128 11.09 13.11 -9.17
CA PRO A 128 11.17 13.56 -10.56
C PRO A 128 12.58 13.80 -11.08
N ASP A 129 13.53 14.20 -10.22
CA ASP A 129 14.95 14.38 -10.54
C ASP A 129 15.76 13.06 -10.56
N ASN A 130 15.13 11.90 -10.34
CA ASN A 130 15.77 10.58 -10.24
C ASN A 130 16.79 10.39 -9.12
N LYS A 131 16.89 11.33 -8.15
CA LYS A 131 17.94 11.34 -7.13
C LYS A 131 17.51 10.77 -5.77
N LYS A 132 16.21 10.60 -5.56
CA LYS A 132 15.66 10.09 -4.30
C LYS A 132 14.66 8.98 -4.54
N MET A 133 14.60 8.07 -3.60
CA MET A 133 13.64 6.97 -3.58
C MET A 133 12.94 6.92 -2.23
N ALA A 134 11.62 7.06 -2.23
CA ALA A 134 10.79 6.68 -1.09
C ALA A 134 10.35 5.22 -1.25
N TYR A 135 10.34 4.48 -0.16
CA TYR A 135 9.81 3.12 -0.09
C TYR A 135 9.28 2.85 1.31
N ALA A 136 8.41 1.89 1.45
CA ALA A 136 7.76 1.62 2.72
C ALA A 136 7.95 0.18 3.17
N VAL A 137 8.12 -0.03 4.48
CA VAL A 137 8.35 -1.34 5.08
C VAL A 137 7.32 -1.64 6.17
N ASP A 138 6.82 -2.88 6.19
CA ASP A 138 6.06 -3.47 7.30
C ASP A 138 6.84 -4.67 7.82
N THR A 139 7.17 -4.65 9.12
CA THR A 139 7.90 -5.72 9.82
C THR A 139 7.03 -6.45 10.84
N LEU A 140 5.73 -6.13 10.88
CA LEU A 140 4.77 -6.64 11.87
C LEU A 140 3.63 -7.47 11.27
N SER A 141 3.55 -7.58 9.93
CA SER A 141 2.43 -8.22 9.22
C SER A 141 1.06 -7.58 9.51
N ARG A 142 1.05 -6.26 9.74
CA ARG A 142 -0.17 -5.50 10.07
C ARG A 142 -0.62 -4.58 8.95
N ARG A 143 0.10 -4.55 7.82
CA ARG A 143 -0.12 -3.58 6.73
C ARG A 143 -0.02 -2.13 7.20
N ILE A 144 0.75 -1.91 8.26
CA ILE A 144 1.10 -0.59 8.78
C ILE A 144 2.56 -0.36 8.40
N TYR A 145 2.76 0.58 7.50
CA TYR A 145 4.07 0.79 6.89
C TYR A 145 4.76 2.02 7.44
N THR A 146 6.08 1.94 7.48
CA THR A 146 6.96 3.08 7.71
C THR A 146 7.61 3.45 6.39
N ILE A 147 7.36 4.67 5.90
CA ILE A 147 8.05 5.20 4.72
C ILE A 147 9.45 5.63 5.13
N LYS A 148 10.43 5.26 4.31
CA LYS A 148 11.83 5.64 4.41
C LYS A 148 12.26 6.27 3.09
N ILE A 149 13.24 7.18 3.16
CA ILE A 149 13.75 7.89 1.98
C ILE A 149 15.24 7.62 1.84
N LYS A 150 15.67 7.30 0.62
CA LYS A 150 17.06 7.03 0.26
C LYS A 150 17.55 8.04 -0.77
N ASN A 151 18.74 8.58 -0.58
CA ASN A 151 19.48 9.31 -1.61
C ASN A 151 20.09 8.28 -2.59
N LEU A 152 19.76 8.37 -3.86
CA LEU A 152 20.23 7.43 -4.87
C LEU A 152 21.62 7.76 -5.40
N GLU A 153 22.11 9.00 -5.23
CA GLU A 153 23.45 9.40 -5.64
C GLU A 153 24.51 8.95 -4.61
N THR A 154 24.19 9.06 -3.29
CA THR A 154 25.14 8.69 -2.23
C THR A 154 24.87 7.31 -1.64
N GLY A 155 23.66 6.78 -1.82
CA GLY A 155 23.20 5.54 -1.19
C GLY A 155 22.76 5.70 0.27
N GLU A 156 22.88 6.89 0.84
CA GLU A 156 22.57 7.17 2.25
C GLU A 156 21.06 7.27 2.48
N MET A 157 20.65 6.92 3.70
CA MET A 157 19.27 7.08 4.16
C MET A 157 19.07 8.46 4.76
N TYR A 158 17.97 9.09 4.42
CA TYR A 158 17.49 10.26 5.18
C TYR A 158 16.99 9.81 6.56
N ASN A 159 17.01 10.72 7.53
CA ASN A 159 16.63 10.41 8.91
C ASN A 159 15.12 10.24 9.11
N GLU A 160 14.33 10.79 8.20
CA GLU A 160 12.87 10.78 8.27
C GLU A 160 12.33 9.36 8.19
N GLN A 161 11.43 9.04 9.12
CA GLN A 161 10.68 7.79 9.17
C GLN A 161 9.19 8.11 9.36
N ILE A 162 8.45 8.13 8.28
CA ILE A 162 7.02 8.45 8.31
C ILE A 162 6.25 7.17 8.64
N ARG A 163 5.77 7.09 9.87
CA ARG A 163 5.09 5.89 10.42
C ARG A 163 3.58 5.92 10.18
N ASN A 164 2.92 4.79 10.43
CA ASN A 164 1.46 4.62 10.36
C ASN A 164 0.86 4.95 8.98
N THR A 165 1.60 4.64 7.93
CA THR A 165 1.16 4.88 6.55
C THR A 165 0.57 3.62 5.91
N THR A 166 -0.04 3.78 4.73
CA THR A 166 -0.47 2.67 3.88
C THR A 166 0.65 2.06 3.05
N GLY A 167 1.82 2.71 3.04
CA GLY A 167 2.98 2.35 2.25
C GLY A 167 3.01 2.94 0.84
N GLY A 168 1.92 3.57 0.37
CA GLY A 168 1.93 4.32 -0.89
C GLY A 168 2.37 5.77 -0.67
N SER A 169 3.17 6.29 -1.59
CA SER A 169 3.57 7.70 -1.60
C SER A 169 3.85 8.20 -3.01
N THR A 170 3.76 9.52 -3.21
CA THR A 170 4.06 10.14 -4.49
C THR A 170 4.73 11.51 -4.30
N TRP A 171 5.73 11.81 -5.12
CA TRP A 171 6.49 13.05 -5.08
C TRP A 171 5.78 14.17 -5.84
N ALA A 172 5.77 15.38 -5.29
CA ALA A 172 5.55 16.60 -6.07
C ALA A 172 6.73 16.85 -7.03
N ASN A 173 6.58 17.80 -7.96
CA ASN A 173 7.62 18.12 -8.94
C ASN A 173 8.78 18.95 -8.36
N ASP A 174 8.62 19.48 -7.15
CA ASP A 174 9.65 20.22 -6.42
C ASP A 174 10.80 19.31 -5.89
N ASN A 175 10.67 17.98 -6.02
CA ASN A 175 11.62 16.98 -5.51
C ASN A 175 11.85 17.00 -3.99
N LYS A 176 10.97 17.65 -3.24
CA LYS A 176 11.09 17.86 -1.79
C LYS A 176 9.81 17.49 -1.04
N THR A 177 8.65 17.60 -1.68
CA THR A 177 7.37 17.31 -1.06
C THR A 177 6.89 15.92 -1.44
N LEU A 178 6.67 15.08 -0.44
CA LEU A 178 6.17 13.70 -0.56
C LEU A 178 4.76 13.63 -0.01
N PHE A 179 3.81 13.23 -0.83
CA PHE A 179 2.44 12.96 -0.39
C PHE A 179 2.28 11.48 -0.04
N TYR A 180 1.52 11.20 1.02
CA TYR A 180 1.26 9.83 1.48
C TYR A 180 -0.11 9.72 2.13
N SER A 181 -0.60 8.50 2.27
CA SER A 181 -1.87 8.21 2.93
C SER A 181 -1.69 7.48 4.25
N SER A 182 -2.57 7.79 5.21
CA SER A 182 -2.65 7.13 6.51
C SER A 182 -4.02 6.52 6.75
N ARG A 183 -4.13 5.72 7.84
CA ARG A 183 -5.32 4.93 8.19
C ARG A 183 -5.88 5.33 9.54
N GLU A 184 -7.15 5.03 9.75
CA GLU A 184 -7.73 4.97 11.08
C GLU A 184 -7.15 3.79 11.87
N ASP A 185 -6.84 4.00 13.14
CA ASP A 185 -6.17 2.98 13.96
C ASP A 185 -7.03 1.73 14.21
N VAL A 186 -8.34 1.89 14.29
CA VAL A 186 -9.28 0.81 14.63
C VAL A 186 -9.80 0.08 13.41
N THR A 187 -10.32 0.83 12.44
CA THR A 187 -10.96 0.26 11.24
C THR A 187 -9.96 -0.09 10.14
N LEU A 188 -8.75 0.47 10.22
CA LEU A 188 -7.72 0.43 9.19
C LEU A 188 -8.17 1.05 7.85
N ARG A 189 -9.26 1.80 7.85
CA ARG A 189 -9.74 2.54 6.68
C ARG A 189 -8.74 3.63 6.31
N VAL A 190 -8.39 3.71 5.04
CA VAL A 190 -7.53 4.77 4.51
C VAL A 190 -8.38 6.02 4.32
N ASN A 191 -8.17 7.05 5.13
CA ASN A 191 -9.06 8.21 5.15
C ASN A 191 -8.34 9.56 5.13
N LYS A 192 -7.00 9.58 5.20
CA LYS A 192 -6.24 10.83 5.25
C LYS A 192 -5.11 10.86 4.24
N ILE A 193 -4.92 12.02 3.64
CA ILE A 193 -3.77 12.35 2.80
C ILE A 193 -2.97 13.43 3.50
N HIS A 194 -1.68 13.19 3.65
CA HIS A 194 -0.72 14.10 4.23
C HIS A 194 0.35 14.48 3.22
N LYS A 195 1.06 15.58 3.48
CA LYS A 195 2.30 15.92 2.78
C LYS A 195 3.43 16.12 3.78
N HIS A 196 4.58 15.57 3.46
CA HIS A 196 5.84 15.73 4.19
C HIS A 196 6.81 16.53 3.34
N LYS A 197 7.49 17.49 3.93
CA LYS A 197 8.55 18.24 3.27
C LYS A 197 9.91 17.70 3.73
N LEU A 198 10.68 17.17 2.81
CA LEU A 198 11.99 16.61 3.10
C LEU A 198 12.88 17.59 3.87
N GLY A 199 13.41 17.15 5.00
CA GLY A 199 14.22 17.95 5.92
C GLY A 199 13.44 18.62 7.03
N SER A 200 12.10 18.48 7.09
CA SER A 200 11.29 18.89 8.24
C SER A 200 11.04 17.72 9.20
N GLU A 201 10.58 18.04 10.41
CA GLU A 201 10.12 16.99 11.35
C GLU A 201 8.80 16.38 10.88
N VAL A 202 8.67 15.05 11.00
CA VAL A 202 7.44 14.33 10.61
C VAL A 202 6.20 14.79 11.40
N SER A 203 6.40 15.33 12.61
CA SER A 203 5.32 15.91 13.43
C SER A 203 4.74 17.20 12.84
N GLU A 204 5.43 17.82 11.87
CA GLU A 204 5.01 19.03 11.16
C GLU A 204 4.26 18.72 9.86
N ASP A 205 4.04 17.44 9.54
CA ASP A 205 3.36 17.04 8.32
C ASP A 205 1.94 17.58 8.26
N GLU A 206 1.62 18.20 7.15
CA GLU A 206 0.30 18.80 6.95
C GLU A 206 -0.73 17.76 6.51
N LEU A 207 -1.93 17.81 7.13
CA LEU A 207 -3.11 17.12 6.65
C LEU A 207 -3.68 17.85 5.44
N VAL A 208 -3.59 17.25 4.26
CA VAL A 208 -4.05 17.84 2.99
C VAL A 208 -5.53 17.54 2.75
N TYR A 209 -5.97 16.35 3.08
CA TYR A 209 -7.36 15.91 2.89
C TYR A 209 -7.75 14.84 3.90
N GLU A 210 -8.98 14.95 4.42
CA GLU A 210 -9.60 13.91 5.25
C GLU A 210 -10.95 13.50 4.69
N GLU A 211 -11.09 12.22 4.38
CA GLU A 211 -12.37 11.61 4.03
C GLU A 211 -13.16 11.29 5.30
N LYS A 212 -14.23 12.03 5.53
CA LYS A 212 -15.05 11.92 6.74
C LYS A 212 -16.15 10.87 6.62
N ASP A 213 -16.58 10.59 5.40
CA ASP A 213 -17.59 9.57 5.14
C ASP A 213 -16.96 8.17 5.31
N LYS A 214 -17.52 7.40 6.24
CA LYS A 214 -16.98 6.08 6.61
C LYS A 214 -17.16 5.01 5.54
N GLU A 215 -18.01 5.24 4.56
CA GLU A 215 -18.20 4.33 3.41
C GLU A 215 -17.10 4.51 2.36
N PHE A 216 -16.35 5.61 2.41
CA PHE A 216 -15.30 5.92 1.45
C PHE A 216 -13.89 5.68 2.00
N SER A 217 -13.02 5.22 1.13
CA SER A 217 -11.57 5.22 1.34
C SER A 217 -10.93 6.20 0.38
N THR A 218 -9.76 6.77 0.75
CA THR A 218 -9.06 7.74 -0.08
C THR A 218 -7.64 7.30 -0.38
N GLY A 219 -7.09 7.78 -1.48
CA GLY A 219 -5.71 7.51 -1.91
C GLY A 219 -5.16 8.67 -2.72
N ILE A 220 -3.85 8.66 -2.95
CA ILE A 220 -3.19 9.67 -3.77
C ILE A 220 -2.31 9.01 -4.83
N TYR A 221 -2.35 9.56 -6.04
CA TYR A 221 -1.49 9.16 -7.16
C TYR A 221 -1.13 10.39 -8.00
N LYS A 222 -0.25 10.22 -8.97
CA LYS A 222 0.13 11.26 -9.92
C LYS A 222 -0.36 10.91 -11.31
N THR A 223 -0.87 11.89 -12.06
CA THR A 223 -1.26 11.68 -13.46
C THR A 223 -0.08 11.20 -14.30
N LYS A 224 -0.35 10.47 -15.39
CA LYS A 224 0.68 9.96 -16.30
C LYS A 224 1.55 11.07 -16.90
N SER A 225 1.00 12.27 -17.04
CA SER A 225 1.71 13.47 -17.48
C SER A 225 2.63 14.08 -16.43
N ASN A 226 2.59 13.61 -15.19
CA ASN A 226 3.24 14.18 -14.01
C ASN A 226 2.78 15.60 -13.63
N LYS A 227 1.70 16.12 -14.25
CA LYS A 227 1.23 17.50 -14.02
C LYS A 227 0.41 17.65 -12.74
N PHE A 228 -0.38 16.64 -12.39
CA PHE A 228 -1.28 16.69 -11.26
C PHE A 228 -1.07 15.54 -10.28
N LEU A 229 -1.17 15.87 -8.99
CA LEU A 229 -1.40 14.94 -7.91
C LEU A 229 -2.92 14.78 -7.78
N VAL A 230 -3.40 13.55 -7.73
CA VAL A 230 -4.82 13.22 -7.74
C VAL A 230 -5.17 12.50 -6.44
N ILE A 231 -6.12 13.05 -5.70
CA ILE A 231 -6.71 12.44 -4.50
C ILE A 231 -8.04 11.83 -4.95
N GLY A 232 -8.09 10.50 -4.94
CA GLY A 232 -9.31 9.74 -5.23
C GLY A 232 -9.96 9.26 -3.95
N SER A 233 -11.25 9.49 -3.79
CA SER A 233 -12.09 8.89 -2.75
C SER A 233 -13.11 7.98 -3.41
N GLY A 234 -13.26 6.75 -2.91
CA GLY A 234 -14.17 5.76 -3.50
C GLY A 234 -14.87 4.90 -2.46
N SER A 235 -16.13 4.62 -2.71
CA SER A 235 -16.94 3.59 -2.07
C SER A 235 -17.15 2.42 -3.04
N THR A 236 -18.16 1.57 -2.78
CA THR A 236 -18.46 0.43 -3.67
C THR A 236 -18.96 0.86 -5.04
N LEU A 237 -19.72 1.96 -5.13
CA LEU A 237 -20.40 2.39 -6.36
C LEU A 237 -20.24 3.89 -6.66
N THR A 238 -19.40 4.60 -5.90
CA THR A 238 -19.33 6.06 -6.02
C THR A 238 -17.90 6.53 -5.85
N SER A 239 -17.46 7.45 -6.69
CA SER A 239 -16.16 8.08 -6.56
C SER A 239 -16.25 9.62 -6.53
N GLU A 240 -15.22 10.23 -5.98
CA GLU A 240 -14.98 11.66 -5.98
C GLU A 240 -13.49 11.93 -6.13
N VAL A 241 -13.14 12.88 -6.95
CA VAL A 241 -11.73 13.15 -7.26
C VAL A 241 -11.40 14.62 -7.03
N ARG A 242 -10.26 14.85 -6.37
CA ARG A 242 -9.61 16.15 -6.25
C ARG A 242 -8.23 16.13 -6.89
N TYR A 243 -7.72 17.29 -7.26
CA TYR A 243 -6.39 17.39 -7.86
C TYR A 243 -5.63 18.62 -7.35
N ILE A 244 -4.31 18.53 -7.36
CA ILE A 244 -3.36 19.57 -6.99
C ILE A 244 -2.36 19.68 -8.13
N ASP A 245 -1.94 20.89 -8.51
CA ASP A 245 -0.82 21.06 -9.44
C ASP A 245 0.46 20.51 -8.81
N ALA A 246 1.10 19.53 -9.46
CA ALA A 246 2.31 18.90 -8.92
C ALA A 246 3.52 19.83 -8.87
N ASP A 247 3.50 20.95 -9.61
CA ASP A 247 4.50 22.02 -9.54
C ASP A 247 4.26 22.98 -8.36
N ASN A 248 3.02 22.99 -7.81
CA ASN A 248 2.61 23.85 -6.70
C ASN A 248 2.00 23.03 -5.54
N PRO A 249 2.78 22.19 -4.85
CA PRO A 249 2.26 21.26 -3.84
C PRO A 249 1.67 21.93 -2.57
N SER A 250 1.78 23.24 -2.44
CA SER A 250 1.17 24.03 -1.38
C SER A 250 -0.26 24.47 -1.67
N GLU A 251 -0.75 24.29 -2.91
CA GLU A 251 -2.13 24.63 -3.24
C GLU A 251 -3.12 23.66 -2.57
N GLU A 252 -4.31 24.18 -2.26
CA GLU A 252 -5.44 23.39 -1.77
C GLU A 252 -5.96 22.44 -2.87
N PRO A 253 -6.40 21.21 -2.50
CA PRO A 253 -6.99 20.27 -3.45
C PRO A 253 -8.25 20.82 -4.10
N LYS A 254 -8.27 20.92 -5.42
CA LYS A 254 -9.43 21.37 -6.20
C LYS A 254 -10.35 20.19 -6.49
N LEU A 255 -11.63 20.30 -6.16
CA LEU A 255 -12.65 19.31 -6.48
C LEU A 255 -12.87 19.26 -8.02
N PHE A 256 -12.84 18.06 -8.62
CA PHE A 256 -13.13 17.89 -10.04
C PHE A 256 -14.64 17.87 -10.30
N LEU A 257 -15.33 16.87 -9.75
CA LEU A 257 -16.79 16.78 -9.79
C LEU A 257 -17.32 16.47 -8.38
N LYS A 258 -18.48 17.03 -8.06
CA LYS A 258 -19.19 16.69 -6.81
C LYS A 258 -19.59 15.21 -6.83
N ARG A 259 -19.56 14.60 -5.67
CA ARG A 259 -20.03 13.24 -5.43
C ARG A 259 -21.52 13.10 -5.82
N VAL A 260 -21.80 12.09 -6.62
CA VAL A 260 -23.15 11.67 -7.02
C VAL A 260 -23.23 10.18 -6.75
N GLU A 261 -24.23 9.72 -6.02
CA GLU A 261 -24.42 8.30 -5.71
C GLU A 261 -24.57 7.49 -7.00
N GLY A 262 -23.87 6.36 -7.08
CA GLY A 262 -23.86 5.49 -8.25
C GLY A 262 -22.98 5.98 -9.39
N HIS A 263 -22.24 7.09 -9.23
CA HIS A 263 -21.34 7.60 -10.25
C HIS A 263 -19.88 7.28 -9.92
N GLU A 264 -19.31 6.36 -10.67
CA GLU A 264 -17.88 6.02 -10.63
C GLU A 264 -17.15 6.70 -11.77
N TYR A 265 -16.00 7.32 -11.46
CA TYR A 265 -15.16 7.92 -12.48
C TYR A 265 -13.70 8.01 -12.02
N SER A 266 -12.80 8.12 -12.99
CA SER A 266 -11.37 8.42 -12.77
C SER A 266 -10.92 9.55 -13.68
N ILE A 267 -9.84 10.23 -13.32
CA ILE A 267 -9.25 11.28 -14.15
C ILE A 267 -7.79 10.96 -14.48
N ASP A 268 -7.37 11.45 -15.65
CA ASP A 268 -5.96 11.56 -16.03
C ASP A 268 -5.76 12.89 -16.79
N HIS A 269 -4.53 13.19 -17.16
CA HIS A 269 -4.19 14.43 -17.84
C HIS A 269 -3.37 14.19 -19.11
N TYR A 270 -3.79 14.83 -20.19
CA TYR A 270 -3.05 14.85 -21.44
C TYR A 270 -3.07 16.24 -22.08
N LYS A 271 -1.89 16.77 -22.39
CA LYS A 271 -1.70 18.13 -22.93
C LYS A 271 -2.32 19.19 -22.01
N ASN A 272 -3.36 19.91 -22.47
CA ASN A 272 -4.05 20.96 -21.73
C ASN A 272 -5.43 20.51 -21.19
N CYS A 273 -5.69 19.21 -21.16
CA CYS A 273 -7.00 18.66 -20.86
C CYS A 273 -6.92 17.63 -19.71
N LEU A 274 -7.78 17.79 -18.72
CA LEU A 274 -8.13 16.71 -17.81
C LEU A 274 -9.13 15.80 -18.52
N LEU A 275 -8.72 14.55 -18.72
CA LEU A 275 -9.55 13.50 -19.27
C LEU A 275 -10.26 12.78 -18.11
N TYR A 276 -11.55 12.54 -18.25
CA TYR A 276 -12.24 11.66 -17.33
C TYR A 276 -12.97 10.55 -18.06
N THR A 277 -13.07 9.40 -17.43
CA THR A 277 -13.88 8.28 -17.87
C THR A 277 -14.83 7.89 -16.76
N SER A 278 -16.10 7.74 -17.07
CA SER A 278 -17.12 7.21 -16.19
C SER A 278 -17.66 5.89 -16.75
N ASP A 279 -18.35 5.14 -15.92
CA ASP A 279 -18.93 3.84 -16.23
C ASP A 279 -20.20 3.92 -17.11
N ALA A 280 -20.36 5.03 -17.83
CA ALA A 280 -21.51 5.29 -18.70
C ALA A 280 -21.63 4.35 -19.93
N ALA A 281 -20.78 3.32 -20.03
CA ALA A 281 -20.84 2.37 -21.15
C ALA A 281 -21.97 1.34 -21.01
N ASP A 282 -22.57 1.17 -19.84
CA ASP A 282 -23.62 0.17 -19.58
C ASP A 282 -25.06 0.71 -19.69
N GLU A 283 -25.27 2.00 -19.95
CA GLU A 283 -26.62 2.58 -20.08
C GLU A 283 -27.30 2.35 -21.44
N PHE A 284 -26.70 1.59 -22.35
CA PHE A 284 -27.28 1.28 -23.69
C PHE A 284 -27.34 -0.23 -23.94
N SER A 285 -27.90 -1.00 -23.03
CA SER A 285 -28.29 -2.39 -23.33
C SER A 285 -29.72 -2.67 -22.93
#